data_2c0b730e58801ce5968a4abea938209b
#
_entry.id   2c0b730e58801ce5968a4abea938209b
#
_cell.length_a   1.000
_cell.length_b   1.000
_cell.length_c   1.000
_cell.angle_alpha   90.00
_cell.angle_beta   90.00
_cell.angle_gamma   90.00
#
_symmetry.space_group_name_H-M   'P 1'
#
loop_
_entity.id
_entity.type
_entity.pdbx_description
1 polymer ?
#
loop_
_entity_poly.entity_id
_entity_poly.type
_entity_poly.pdbx_seq_one_letter_code
_entity_poly.pdbx_strand_id
1 'polypeptide(L)'
;MKLSAAMTGITPSSSFAGEVSGDDYILALDCSTDGSAASPADYDVATVHVSNYGAELSPETDSNQFYYEGYTSMKKSTSRKFKPVGKRLAGDAFQDFICSHAIKYGKGSAVVRDYVYFCVLTGKGEKGKVLILVNNDGAAESGAIGDIDAELQVIGVPEEYTYSASVGG
;
A
#
# COMPACT_ATOMS: atom_id res chain seq x y z
N MET A 1 11.89 7.33 0.31
CA MET A 1 11.76 8.45 -0.68
C MET A 1 10.35 9.01 -0.58
N LYS A 2 10.20 10.33 -0.55
CA LYS A 2 8.88 10.96 -0.46
C LYS A 2 8.09 10.84 -1.76
N LEU A 3 6.76 10.73 -1.67
CA LEU A 3 5.87 10.61 -2.83
C LEU A 3 6.00 11.81 -3.76
N SER A 4 6.12 13.03 -3.22
CA SER A 4 6.35 14.24 -4.01
C SER A 4 7.61 14.15 -4.86
N ALA A 5 8.68 13.58 -4.33
CA ALA A 5 9.93 13.37 -5.08
C ALA A 5 9.79 12.28 -6.15
N ALA A 6 9.10 11.19 -5.83
CA ALA A 6 8.84 10.09 -6.76
C ALA A 6 8.01 10.53 -7.98
N MET A 7 7.11 11.50 -7.78
CA MET A 7 6.24 12.04 -8.83
C MET A 7 6.86 13.21 -9.59
N THR A 8 8.11 13.60 -9.30
CA THR A 8 8.78 14.71 -10.02
C THR A 8 8.89 14.40 -11.50
N GLY A 9 8.36 15.29 -12.34
CA GLY A 9 8.36 15.13 -13.81
C GLY A 9 7.28 14.19 -14.35
N ILE A 10 6.46 13.59 -13.49
CA ILE A 10 5.35 12.73 -13.90
C ILE A 10 4.06 13.54 -13.82
N THR A 11 3.33 13.64 -14.94
CA THR A 11 2.02 14.29 -15.00
C THR A 11 0.97 13.25 -15.35
N PRO A 12 0.18 12.78 -14.40
CA PRO A 12 -0.90 11.84 -14.68
C PRO A 12 -1.95 12.43 -15.62
N SER A 13 -2.54 11.59 -16.45
CA SER A 13 -3.63 11.97 -17.34
C SER A 13 -4.87 11.13 -17.05
N SER A 14 -5.96 11.76 -16.63
CA SER A 14 -7.23 11.07 -16.38
C SER A 14 -7.86 10.48 -17.66
N SER A 15 -7.39 10.88 -18.82
CA SER A 15 -7.80 10.37 -20.14
C SER A 15 -6.81 9.35 -20.71
N PHE A 16 -5.81 8.91 -19.94
CA PHE A 16 -4.88 7.89 -20.40
C PHE A 16 -5.63 6.62 -20.82
N ALA A 17 -5.31 6.11 -21.99
CA ALA A 17 -5.83 4.86 -22.55
C ALA A 17 -4.66 4.04 -23.09
N GLY A 18 -4.37 2.92 -22.47
CA GLY A 18 -3.24 2.07 -22.82
C GLY A 18 -3.02 0.96 -21.81
N GLU A 19 -2.05 0.13 -22.05
CA GLU A 19 -1.64 -0.92 -21.12
C GLU A 19 -1.01 -0.30 -19.86
N VAL A 20 -1.26 -0.90 -18.72
CA VAL A 20 -0.73 -0.49 -17.42
C VAL A 20 0.09 -1.64 -16.85
N SER A 21 1.34 -1.36 -16.53
CA SER A 21 2.26 -2.31 -15.91
C SER A 21 2.15 -2.29 -14.38
N GLY A 22 2.64 -3.33 -13.73
CA GLY A 22 2.81 -3.33 -12.27
C GLY A 22 3.73 -2.21 -11.77
N ASP A 23 4.69 -1.79 -12.58
CA ASP A 23 5.61 -0.68 -12.26
C ASP A 23 4.94 0.70 -12.34
N ASP A 24 3.75 0.78 -12.95
CA ASP A 24 2.98 2.02 -13.04
C ASP A 24 2.16 2.30 -11.77
N TYR A 25 2.24 1.45 -10.76
CA TYR A 25 1.59 1.67 -9.49
C TYR A 25 2.56 2.10 -8.41
N ILE A 26 2.13 3.03 -7.57
CA ILE A 26 2.87 3.47 -6.40
C ILE A 26 2.05 3.16 -5.14
N LEU A 27 2.71 2.52 -4.18
CA LEU A 27 2.26 2.38 -2.81
C LEU A 27 3.09 3.30 -1.93
N ALA A 28 2.44 4.22 -1.21
CA ALA A 28 3.12 5.10 -0.25
C ALA A 28 2.40 5.07 1.10
N LEU A 29 3.19 5.16 2.16
CA LEU A 29 2.77 5.00 3.54
C LEU A 29 3.22 6.21 4.36
N ASP A 30 2.39 6.65 5.30
CA ASP A 30 2.81 7.59 6.33
C ASP A 30 3.81 6.94 7.28
N CYS A 31 5.09 7.22 7.07
CA CYS A 31 6.19 6.74 7.91
C CYS A 31 6.62 7.76 8.98
N SER A 32 5.81 8.78 9.26
CA SER A 32 6.06 9.70 10.37
C SER A 32 5.95 8.98 11.73
N THR A 33 6.65 9.49 12.74
CA THR A 33 6.75 8.82 14.04
C THR A 33 5.38 8.58 14.70
N ASP A 34 4.46 9.50 14.52
CA ASP A 34 3.12 9.51 15.13
C ASP A 34 1.97 9.32 14.13
N GLY A 35 2.27 9.11 12.83
CA GLY A 35 1.26 9.00 11.78
C GLY A 35 0.58 10.34 11.48
N SER A 36 1.31 11.45 11.60
CA SER A 36 0.79 12.82 11.46
C SER A 36 1.34 13.56 10.24
N ALA A 37 1.72 12.83 9.18
CA ALA A 37 2.14 13.47 7.93
C ALA A 37 1.05 14.43 7.41
N ALA A 38 1.45 15.64 7.07
CA ALA A 38 0.52 16.73 6.73
C ALA A 38 -0.30 16.44 5.45
N SER A 39 0.28 15.66 4.53
CA SER A 39 -0.36 15.32 3.27
C SER A 39 0.21 14.03 2.67
N PRO A 40 -0.50 13.37 1.73
CA PRO A 40 0.05 12.23 1.00
C PRO A 40 1.36 12.51 0.26
N ALA A 41 1.66 13.77 -0.09
CA ALA A 41 2.93 14.15 -0.71
C ALA A 41 4.15 13.86 0.18
N ASP A 42 3.93 13.81 1.51
CA ASP A 42 4.96 13.56 2.53
C ASP A 42 5.12 12.07 2.88
N TYR A 43 4.28 11.18 2.32
CA TYR A 43 4.37 9.74 2.54
C TYR A 43 5.63 9.17 1.88
N ASP A 44 6.15 8.10 2.45
CA ASP A 44 7.31 7.40 1.91
C ASP A 44 6.87 6.26 0.99
N VAL A 45 7.48 6.22 -0.19
CA VAL A 45 7.13 5.28 -1.25
C VAL A 45 7.84 3.95 -1.03
N ALA A 46 7.10 2.84 -1.16
CA ALA A 46 7.59 1.48 -1.06
C ALA A 46 8.18 0.99 -2.40
N THR A 47 9.21 1.66 -2.93
CA THR A 47 9.76 1.30 -4.26
C THR A 47 11.17 0.74 -4.21
N VAL A 48 11.99 1.23 -3.26
CA VAL A 48 13.41 0.89 -3.26
C VAL A 48 13.62 -0.55 -2.78
N HIS A 49 14.18 -1.40 -3.65
CA HIS A 49 14.39 -2.83 -3.40
C HIS A 49 13.12 -3.62 -3.07
N VAL A 50 11.94 -3.08 -3.34
CA VAL A 50 10.67 -3.80 -3.27
C VAL A 50 10.37 -4.38 -4.65
N SER A 51 10.17 -5.67 -4.72
CA SER A 51 9.95 -6.40 -5.98
C SER A 51 8.47 -6.59 -6.30
N ASN A 52 7.61 -6.53 -5.29
CA ASN A 52 6.17 -6.71 -5.47
C ASN A 52 5.41 -6.05 -4.31
N TYR A 53 4.28 -5.42 -4.60
CA TYR A 53 3.36 -4.90 -3.58
C TYR A 53 2.34 -5.94 -3.12
N GLY A 54 2.15 -7.03 -3.88
CA GLY A 54 1.16 -8.06 -3.56
C GLY A 54 -0.24 -7.48 -3.34
N ALA A 55 -0.65 -6.53 -4.20
CA ALA A 55 -1.95 -5.86 -4.08
C ALA A 55 -3.08 -6.85 -4.34
N GLU A 56 -3.84 -7.21 -3.32
CA GLU A 56 -4.86 -8.25 -3.34
C GLU A 56 -6.22 -7.69 -2.94
N LEU A 57 -7.25 -8.10 -3.66
CA LEU A 57 -8.66 -7.86 -3.33
C LEU A 57 -9.33 -9.19 -3.03
N SER A 58 -9.95 -9.31 -1.86
CA SER A 58 -10.66 -10.51 -1.44
C SER A 58 -12.15 -10.19 -1.24
N PRO A 59 -12.97 -10.40 -2.27
CA PRO A 59 -14.42 -10.23 -2.16
C PRO A 59 -15.04 -11.39 -1.38
N GLU A 60 -15.99 -11.07 -0.50
CA GLU A 60 -16.83 -12.04 0.20
C GLU A 60 -18.24 -12.04 -0.38
N THR A 61 -18.78 -13.24 -0.56
CA THR A 61 -20.15 -13.43 -1.05
C THR A 61 -20.98 -14.21 -0.05
N ASP A 62 -22.26 -13.90 0.03
CA ASP A 62 -23.27 -14.72 0.68
C ASP A 62 -24.12 -15.39 -0.40
N SER A 63 -24.35 -16.68 -0.24
CA SER A 63 -25.04 -17.47 -1.23
C SER A 63 -26.09 -18.33 -0.55
N ASN A 64 -27.33 -18.23 -1.02
CA ASN A 64 -28.46 -19.00 -0.48
C ASN A 64 -29.19 -19.70 -1.62
N GLN A 65 -29.72 -20.88 -1.31
CA GLN A 65 -30.60 -21.60 -2.19
C GLN A 65 -32.03 -21.57 -1.64
N PHE A 66 -32.94 -21.06 -2.43
CA PHE A 66 -34.35 -20.99 -2.06
C PHE A 66 -35.19 -21.95 -2.90
N TYR A 67 -36.28 -22.49 -2.31
CA TYR A 67 -37.28 -23.19 -3.05
C TYR A 67 -37.89 -22.24 -4.07
N TYR A 68 -38.08 -22.62 -5.28
CA TYR A 68 -38.68 -21.88 -6.40
C TYR A 68 -37.84 -20.75 -7.02
N GLU A 69 -36.92 -20.12 -6.25
CA GLU A 69 -36.09 -19.01 -6.73
C GLU A 69 -34.70 -19.47 -7.17
N GLY A 70 -34.31 -20.69 -6.79
CA GLY A 70 -33.00 -21.23 -7.12
C GLY A 70 -31.87 -20.67 -6.26
N TYR A 71 -30.70 -20.65 -6.85
CA TYR A 71 -29.46 -20.18 -6.18
C TYR A 71 -29.24 -18.68 -6.37
N THR A 72 -29.11 -17.94 -5.28
CA THR A 72 -28.83 -16.50 -5.29
C THR A 72 -27.51 -16.20 -4.59
N SER A 73 -26.75 -15.27 -5.14
CA SER A 73 -25.51 -14.80 -4.56
C SER A 73 -25.51 -13.29 -4.40
N MET A 74 -25.05 -12.82 -3.25
CA MET A 74 -24.90 -11.40 -2.96
C MET A 74 -23.47 -11.12 -2.46
N LYS A 75 -22.84 -10.07 -2.98
CA LYS A 75 -21.54 -9.61 -2.48
C LYS A 75 -21.74 -8.89 -1.15
N LYS A 76 -21.08 -9.35 -0.09
CA LYS A 76 -21.10 -8.73 1.25
C LYS A 76 -20.12 -7.60 1.39
N SER A 77 -18.87 -7.87 1.06
CA SER A 77 -17.74 -6.95 1.29
C SER A 77 -16.59 -7.27 0.37
N THR A 78 -15.60 -6.40 0.36
CA THR A 78 -14.29 -6.67 -0.26
C THR A 78 -13.23 -6.18 0.70
N SER A 79 -12.32 -7.04 1.12
CA SER A 79 -11.12 -6.64 1.84
C SER A 79 -9.98 -6.34 0.88
N ARG A 80 -9.10 -5.41 1.27
CA ARG A 80 -7.91 -5.01 0.54
C ARG A 80 -6.69 -5.28 1.38
N LYS A 81 -5.66 -5.84 0.75
CA LYS A 81 -4.39 -6.15 1.39
C LYS A 81 -3.25 -5.87 0.45
N PHE A 82 -2.13 -5.40 0.98
CA PHE A 82 -0.86 -5.28 0.28
C PHE A 82 0.19 -6.13 0.99
N LYS A 83 1.07 -6.73 0.21
CA LYS A 83 2.17 -7.51 0.72
C LYS A 83 3.48 -7.05 0.07
N PRO A 84 4.06 -5.92 0.50
CA PRO A 84 5.35 -5.49 -0.01
C PRO A 84 6.43 -6.50 0.40
N VAL A 85 7.09 -7.07 -0.60
CA VAL A 85 8.19 -8.00 -0.45
C VAL A 85 9.38 -7.54 -1.27
N GLY A 86 10.58 -7.80 -0.79
CA GLY A 86 11.79 -7.40 -1.48
C GLY A 86 13.06 -7.70 -0.70
N LYS A 87 14.13 -6.97 -1.01
CA LYS A 87 15.43 -7.10 -0.34
C LYS A 87 15.63 -5.95 0.66
N ARG A 88 16.17 -6.28 1.83
CA ARG A 88 16.41 -5.31 2.89
C ARG A 88 17.50 -4.31 2.47
N LEU A 89 17.16 -3.03 2.52
CA LEU A 89 18.09 -1.91 2.34
C LEU A 89 18.01 -0.99 3.55
N ALA A 90 19.08 -0.90 4.32
CA ALA A 90 19.20 0.06 5.41
C ALA A 90 19.37 1.48 4.85
N GLY A 91 18.70 2.43 5.46
CA GLY A 91 18.69 3.83 5.00
C GLY A 91 17.51 4.20 4.10
N ASP A 92 16.72 3.22 3.66
CA ASP A 92 15.43 3.52 3.02
C ASP A 92 14.35 3.80 4.07
N ALA A 93 13.72 4.98 3.97
CA ALA A 93 12.78 5.46 4.98
C ALA A 93 11.58 4.52 5.19
N PHE A 94 11.03 3.97 4.12
CA PHE A 94 9.91 3.02 4.20
C PHE A 94 10.32 1.73 4.90
N GLN A 95 11.43 1.12 4.49
CA GLN A 95 11.90 -0.14 5.07
C GLN A 95 12.38 0.03 6.52
N ASP A 96 13.10 1.12 6.83
CA ASP A 96 13.58 1.39 8.19
C ASP A 96 12.40 1.64 9.14
N PHE A 97 11.35 2.32 8.66
CA PHE A 97 10.14 2.51 9.44
C PHE A 97 9.45 1.18 9.75
N ILE A 98 9.20 0.34 8.74
CA ILE A 98 8.56 -0.98 8.92
C ILE A 98 9.39 -1.86 9.86
N CYS A 99 10.71 -1.91 9.67
CA CYS A 99 11.61 -2.71 10.51
C CYS A 99 11.87 -2.10 11.88
N SER A 100 11.32 -0.94 12.21
CA SER A 100 11.51 -0.32 13.51
C SER A 100 10.91 -1.17 14.64
N HIS A 101 11.50 -1.08 15.84
CA HIS A 101 11.02 -1.80 17.02
C HIS A 101 9.56 -1.44 17.35
N ALA A 102 9.19 -0.16 17.21
CA ALA A 102 7.86 0.34 17.51
C ALA A 102 6.79 -0.29 16.60
N ILE A 103 7.10 -0.54 15.33
CA ILE A 103 6.18 -1.17 14.38
C ILE A 103 6.17 -2.70 14.55
N LYS A 104 7.35 -3.33 14.67
CA LYS A 104 7.42 -4.80 14.81
C LYS A 104 6.70 -5.33 16.06
N TYR A 105 6.78 -4.61 17.16
CA TYR A 105 6.21 -5.05 18.45
C TYR A 105 5.07 -4.16 18.94
N GLY A 106 4.70 -3.13 18.18
CA GLY A 106 3.59 -2.25 18.48
C GLY A 106 2.25 -2.95 18.48
N LYS A 107 1.26 -2.35 19.15
CA LYS A 107 -0.10 -2.88 19.27
C LYS A 107 -1.13 -1.79 19.03
N GLY A 108 -2.30 -2.20 18.56
CA GLY A 108 -3.44 -1.29 18.37
C GLY A 108 -3.13 -0.17 17.40
N SER A 109 -3.47 1.07 17.74
CA SER A 109 -3.28 2.23 16.87
C SER A 109 -1.82 2.58 16.58
N ALA A 110 -0.87 2.10 17.37
CA ALA A 110 0.56 2.37 17.18
C ALA A 110 1.10 1.81 15.86
N VAL A 111 0.46 0.79 15.30
CA VAL A 111 0.84 0.13 14.04
C VAL A 111 -0.15 0.42 12.91
N VAL A 112 -1.02 1.40 13.08
CA VAL A 112 -1.96 1.86 12.06
C VAL A 112 -1.41 3.14 11.40
N ARG A 113 -1.36 3.16 10.08
CA ARG A 113 -0.86 4.30 9.30
C ARG A 113 -1.74 4.57 8.09
N ASP A 114 -1.73 5.82 7.65
CA ASP A 114 -2.38 6.22 6.41
C ASP A 114 -1.55 5.77 5.22
N TYR A 115 -2.23 5.39 4.13
CA TYR A 115 -1.61 4.99 2.88
C TYR A 115 -2.30 5.59 1.68
N VAL A 116 -1.59 5.61 0.56
CA VAL A 116 -2.14 5.82 -0.79
C VAL A 116 -1.59 4.76 -1.73
N TYR A 117 -2.43 4.29 -2.64
CA TYR A 117 -2.06 3.37 -3.71
C TYR A 117 -2.75 3.81 -5.00
N PHE A 118 -1.98 4.13 -6.03
CA PHE A 118 -2.55 4.65 -7.28
C PHE A 118 -1.66 4.37 -8.48
N CYS A 119 -2.27 4.45 -9.67
CA CYS A 119 -1.57 4.35 -10.94
C CYS A 119 -0.99 5.72 -11.31
N VAL A 120 0.31 5.79 -11.60
CA VAL A 120 1.00 7.05 -11.95
C VAL A 120 0.57 7.60 -13.30
N LEU A 121 0.11 6.75 -14.22
CA LEU A 121 -0.32 7.16 -15.56
C LEU A 121 -1.66 7.88 -15.53
N THR A 122 -2.60 7.39 -14.71
CA THR A 122 -3.95 7.95 -14.60
C THR A 122 -4.13 8.90 -13.42
N GLY A 123 -3.27 8.81 -12.42
CA GLY A 123 -3.39 9.51 -11.14
C GLY A 123 -4.50 8.98 -10.23
N LYS A 124 -5.21 7.94 -10.65
CA LYS A 124 -6.36 7.39 -9.91
C LYS A 124 -5.97 6.19 -9.07
N GLY A 125 -6.57 6.08 -7.90
CA GLY A 125 -6.34 4.98 -6.98
C GLY A 125 -7.18 5.09 -5.72
N GLU A 126 -6.60 4.69 -4.61
CA GLU A 126 -7.28 4.61 -3.31
C GLU A 126 -6.38 5.11 -2.18
N LYS A 127 -7.01 5.55 -1.10
CA LYS A 127 -6.36 5.95 0.14
C LYS A 127 -7.15 5.43 1.34
N GLY A 128 -6.49 5.28 2.46
CA GLY A 128 -7.14 4.83 3.68
C GLY A 128 -6.12 4.56 4.78
N LYS A 129 -6.49 3.69 5.70
CA LYS A 129 -5.65 3.25 6.81
C LYS A 129 -5.30 1.78 6.68
N VAL A 130 -4.07 1.44 7.04
CA VAL A 130 -3.58 0.06 7.07
C VAL A 130 -3.04 -0.29 8.44
N LEU A 131 -3.27 -1.54 8.83
CA LEU A 131 -2.59 -2.21 9.92
C LEU A 131 -1.31 -2.84 9.37
N ILE A 132 -0.18 -2.57 10.01
CA ILE A 132 1.13 -3.05 9.56
C ILE A 132 1.52 -4.30 10.34
N LEU A 133 1.82 -5.38 9.61
CA LEU A 133 2.34 -6.63 10.15
C LEU A 133 3.69 -6.93 9.48
N VAL A 134 4.72 -7.23 10.25
CA VAL A 134 6.05 -7.52 9.73
C VAL A 134 6.34 -9.01 9.89
N ASN A 135 6.56 -9.70 8.78
CA ASN A 135 6.84 -11.13 8.75
C ASN A 135 8.33 -11.44 8.70
N ASN A 136 9.11 -10.60 7.98
CA ASN A 136 10.56 -10.74 7.89
C ASN A 136 11.22 -9.35 7.82
N ASP A 137 12.26 -9.14 8.61
CA ASP A 137 12.97 -7.87 8.76
C ASP A 137 14.45 -7.92 8.36
N GLY A 138 14.83 -8.91 7.56
CA GLY A 138 16.20 -9.06 7.05
C GLY A 138 16.80 -10.45 7.24
N ALA A 139 16.02 -11.46 7.68
CA ALA A 139 16.51 -12.82 7.80
C ALA A 139 16.78 -13.42 6.42
N ALA A 140 17.95 -14.06 6.28
CA ALA A 140 18.36 -14.77 5.09
C ALA A 140 19.44 -15.79 5.46
N GLU A 141 19.80 -16.66 4.52
CA GLU A 141 20.95 -17.56 4.68
C GLU A 141 22.28 -16.77 4.69
N SER A 142 23.32 -17.37 5.29
CA SER A 142 24.66 -16.77 5.33
C SER A 142 25.17 -16.45 3.91
N GLY A 143 25.56 -15.20 3.69
CA GLY A 143 26.04 -14.69 2.40
C GLY A 143 24.95 -14.19 1.46
N ALA A 144 23.66 -14.39 1.78
CA ALA A 144 22.55 -13.81 1.02
C ALA A 144 22.14 -12.45 1.55
N ILE A 145 21.58 -11.61 0.66
CA ILE A 145 20.96 -10.34 1.06
C ILE A 145 19.66 -10.63 1.81
N GLY A 146 19.47 -10.02 2.97
CA GLY A 146 18.28 -10.20 3.79
C GLY A 146 16.98 -9.83 3.06
N ASP A 147 15.93 -10.56 3.35
CA ASP A 147 14.60 -10.32 2.79
C ASP A 147 13.77 -9.41 3.70
N ILE A 148 12.91 -8.60 3.11
CA ILE A 148 11.84 -7.90 3.80
C ILE A 148 10.49 -8.44 3.33
N ASP A 149 9.61 -8.73 4.27
CA ASP A 149 8.22 -9.15 4.02
C ASP A 149 7.34 -8.49 5.07
N ALA A 150 6.40 -7.71 4.60
CA ALA A 150 5.39 -7.08 5.44
C ALA A 150 4.00 -7.27 4.83
N GLU A 151 2.99 -7.21 5.65
CA GLU A 151 1.59 -7.25 5.24
C GLU A 151 0.89 -5.98 5.74
N LEU A 152 0.22 -5.29 4.85
CA LEU A 152 -0.55 -4.09 5.13
C LEU A 152 -2.03 -4.44 4.93
N GLN A 153 -2.76 -4.60 6.01
CA GLN A 153 -4.19 -4.91 5.96
C GLN A 153 -5.00 -3.63 6.02
N VAL A 154 -5.78 -3.35 4.99
CA VAL A 154 -6.61 -2.14 4.94
C VAL A 154 -7.75 -2.24 5.95
N ILE A 155 -7.94 -1.17 6.71
CA ILE A 155 -8.99 -1.04 7.71
C ILE A 155 -10.18 -0.32 7.07
N GLY A 156 -11.33 -0.99 7.04
CA GLY A 156 -12.55 -0.42 6.45
C GLY A 156 -12.54 -0.43 4.92
N VAL A 157 -13.32 0.47 4.34
CA VAL A 157 -13.41 0.65 2.89
C VAL A 157 -12.52 1.81 2.49
N PRO A 158 -11.56 1.62 1.57
CA PRO A 158 -10.72 2.70 1.08
C PRO A 158 -11.56 3.78 0.38
N GLU A 159 -11.10 5.02 0.47
CA GLU A 159 -11.66 6.14 -0.28
C GLU A 159 -11.00 6.24 -1.65
N GLU A 160 -11.73 6.76 -2.64
CA GLU A 160 -11.12 7.10 -3.93
C GLU A 160 -10.05 8.18 -3.73
N TYR A 161 -8.93 8.01 -4.41
CA TYR A 161 -7.83 8.95 -4.40
C TYR A 161 -7.51 9.38 -5.84
N THR A 162 -7.32 10.67 -6.02
CA THR A 162 -6.77 11.23 -7.27
C THR A 162 -5.55 12.06 -6.91
N TYR A 163 -4.42 11.67 -7.47
CA TYR A 163 -3.19 12.44 -7.30
C TYR A 163 -3.35 13.81 -7.97
N SER A 164 -3.14 14.86 -7.20
CA SER A 164 -2.99 16.22 -7.72
C SER A 164 -1.55 16.65 -7.45
N ALA A 165 -0.82 16.98 -8.51
CA ALA A 165 0.47 17.64 -8.33
C ALA A 165 0.20 18.92 -7.54
N SER A 166 0.81 19.06 -6.35
CA SER A 166 0.83 20.35 -5.67
C SER A 166 1.58 21.31 -6.59
N VAL A 167 0.85 22.24 -7.18
CA VAL A 167 1.45 23.37 -7.88
C VAL A 167 2.17 24.15 -6.78
N GLY A 168 3.48 23.91 -6.69
CA GLY A 168 4.34 24.70 -5.81
C GLY A 168 4.20 26.18 -6.22
N GLY A 169 3.63 26.96 -5.34
CA GLY A 169 3.66 28.40 -5.43
C GLY A 169 5.02 28.95 -5.01
#